data_27023b46efb7c23ee0b898c4a3c8c3c5
#
_entry.id   27023b46efb7c23ee0b898c4a3c8c3c5
#
_cell.length_a   1.000
_cell.length_b   1.000
_cell.length_c   1.000
_cell.angle_alpha   90.00
_cell.angle_beta   90.00
_cell.angle_gamma   90.00
#
_symmetry.space_group_name_H-M   'P 1'
#
loop_
_entity.id
_entity.type
_entity.pdbx_description
1 polymer ?
#
loop_
_entity_poly.entity_id
_entity_poly.type
_entity_poly.pdbx_seq_one_letter_code
_entity_poly.pdbx_strand_id
1 'polypeptide(L)'
;MTIAKTDSILIVGAGVFGLSTALELNKRGYTDITVVDRFVPPSADGSSVDISRIIRSDYADPVYSQMAREAYIGWTTEYKDQYFQSGFALFSETPKNAYMEKSKAVTRAAGGKLDDLDDAMEIRKLYPSVQADLSGMSGYHNPRGGWADAAGSIQKLASKCTVAGVSIIAGPRGTVVSLRRAGSRVVGVNLFGGQVLLASQVILSTGAWTNRLLDMDHVASSSGQPVGFIQLTEEEALEMRKIPVMINMSSGVFSFPPTPDTNVLKLARHGYGYATDITVNVDGVQKSLSSPKFESSNTATGYLPDDADESLRKGLRQFFPKLGDRPWMNRRLCWYTDTPNGDFIIDHHPTIQGLFMATGGAGHGFKFLPILGQYIADCFENKAPEALRQKWRMNPPEGDSKGPMAGDGSRAGPPLRKLSPLEQAKL
;
A
#
# COMPACT_ATOMS: atom_id res chain seq x y z
N MET A 1 -19.30 -21.65 9.76
CA MET A 1 -20.61 -21.06 10.10
C MET A 1 -20.97 -20.05 9.04
N THR A 2 -22.22 -19.99 8.62
CA THR A 2 -22.69 -18.95 7.69
C THR A 2 -22.88 -17.65 8.49
N ILE A 3 -22.26 -16.56 8.05
CA ILE A 3 -22.39 -15.23 8.67
C ILE A 3 -23.73 -14.64 8.21
N ALA A 4 -24.60 -14.30 9.16
CA ALA A 4 -25.91 -13.71 8.85
C ALA A 4 -25.73 -12.22 8.42
N LYS A 5 -26.64 -11.73 7.57
CA LYS A 5 -26.61 -10.33 7.12
C LYS A 5 -26.88 -9.31 8.24
N THR A 6 -27.47 -9.78 9.34
CA THR A 6 -27.73 -9.01 10.57
C THR A 6 -26.63 -9.13 11.62
N ASP A 7 -25.61 -9.98 11.39
CA ASP A 7 -24.48 -10.08 12.31
C ASP A 7 -23.71 -8.77 12.34
N SER A 8 -23.31 -8.34 13.54
CA SER A 8 -22.50 -7.14 13.71
C SER A 8 -21.08 -7.38 13.22
N ILE A 9 -20.60 -6.53 12.32
CA ILE A 9 -19.26 -6.58 11.71
C ILE A 9 -18.49 -5.34 12.14
N LEU A 10 -17.40 -5.56 12.86
CA LEU A 10 -16.48 -4.50 13.26
C LEU A 10 -15.22 -4.57 12.41
N ILE A 11 -14.94 -3.52 11.63
CA ILE A 11 -13.76 -3.41 10.78
C ILE A 11 -12.78 -2.48 11.47
N VAL A 12 -11.58 -2.98 11.78
CA VAL A 12 -10.52 -2.20 12.41
C VAL A 12 -9.56 -1.70 11.34
N GLY A 13 -9.54 -0.37 11.13
CA GLY A 13 -8.74 0.31 10.11
C GLY A 13 -9.57 0.88 8.97
N ALA A 14 -9.56 2.20 8.81
CA ALA A 14 -10.25 2.97 7.75
C ALA A 14 -9.33 3.28 6.56
N GLY A 15 -8.43 2.36 6.22
CA GLY A 15 -7.64 2.41 5.00
C GLY A 15 -8.37 1.79 3.80
N VAL A 16 -7.63 1.63 2.68
CA VAL A 16 -8.21 1.10 1.43
C VAL A 16 -8.83 -0.29 1.60
N PHE A 17 -8.23 -1.18 2.39
CA PHE A 17 -8.80 -2.51 2.67
C PHE A 17 -10.10 -2.40 3.47
N GLY A 18 -10.09 -1.69 4.60
CA GLY A 18 -11.23 -1.62 5.50
C GLY A 18 -12.44 -0.90 4.90
N LEU A 19 -12.23 0.27 4.31
CA LEU A 19 -13.34 1.03 3.70
C LEU A 19 -13.92 0.34 2.46
N SER A 20 -13.07 -0.28 1.60
CA SER A 20 -13.56 -1.06 0.45
C SER A 20 -14.38 -2.25 0.90
N THR A 21 -13.94 -2.94 1.96
CA THR A 21 -14.68 -4.06 2.56
C THR A 21 -16.01 -3.60 3.14
N ALA A 22 -16.01 -2.51 3.92
CA ALA A 22 -17.24 -1.98 4.52
C ALA A 22 -18.30 -1.63 3.48
N LEU A 23 -17.88 -0.89 2.44
CA LEU A 23 -18.79 -0.49 1.37
C LEU A 23 -19.36 -1.70 0.62
N GLU A 24 -18.52 -2.69 0.32
CA GLU A 24 -18.97 -3.86 -0.43
C GLU A 24 -19.88 -4.78 0.41
N LEU A 25 -19.55 -5.02 1.68
CA LEU A 25 -20.41 -5.79 2.57
C LEU A 25 -21.77 -5.12 2.76
N ASN A 26 -21.81 -3.79 2.87
CA ASN A 26 -23.07 -3.04 2.92
C ASN A 26 -23.89 -3.24 1.62
N LYS A 27 -23.27 -3.13 0.44
CA LYS A 27 -23.93 -3.43 -0.84
C LYS A 27 -24.48 -4.85 -0.93
N ARG A 28 -23.83 -5.81 -0.26
CA ARG A 28 -24.27 -7.22 -0.16
C ARG A 28 -25.37 -7.45 0.89
N GLY A 29 -25.84 -6.39 1.53
CA GLY A 29 -26.97 -6.43 2.48
C GLY A 29 -26.60 -6.72 3.92
N TYR A 30 -25.31 -6.61 4.31
CA TYR A 30 -24.96 -6.56 5.73
C TYR A 30 -25.36 -5.20 6.30
N THR A 31 -26.12 -5.20 7.38
CA THR A 31 -26.80 -3.99 7.90
C THR A 31 -26.13 -3.38 9.13
N ASP A 32 -25.32 -4.15 9.86
CA ASP A 32 -24.64 -3.69 11.08
C ASP A 32 -23.12 -3.69 10.86
N ILE A 33 -22.61 -2.62 10.24
CA ILE A 33 -21.18 -2.44 9.92
C ILE A 33 -20.66 -1.21 10.61
N THR A 34 -19.64 -1.40 11.44
CA THR A 34 -18.89 -0.30 12.08
C THR A 34 -17.42 -0.37 11.68
N VAL A 35 -16.87 0.73 11.19
CA VAL A 35 -15.43 0.91 10.95
C VAL A 35 -14.83 1.76 12.05
N VAL A 36 -13.70 1.32 12.62
CA VAL A 36 -12.98 2.07 13.66
C VAL A 36 -11.55 2.38 13.23
N ASP A 37 -11.06 3.59 13.52
CA ASP A 37 -9.68 4.00 13.23
C ASP A 37 -9.19 5.04 14.25
N ARG A 38 -7.87 5.15 14.42
CA ARG A 38 -7.23 6.17 15.24
C ARG A 38 -7.46 7.59 14.71
N PHE A 39 -7.63 7.73 13.42
CA PHE A 39 -7.81 9.02 12.74
C PHE A 39 -9.06 9.01 11.86
N VAL A 40 -9.64 10.18 11.69
CA VAL A 40 -10.68 10.38 10.66
C VAL A 40 -10.06 10.06 9.29
N PRO A 41 -10.71 9.22 8.45
CA PRO A 41 -10.19 8.99 7.11
C PRO A 41 -10.29 10.26 6.25
N PRO A 42 -9.26 10.56 5.45
CA PRO A 42 -8.06 9.77 5.18
C PRO A 42 -7.02 9.87 6.31
N SER A 43 -6.62 8.72 6.86
CA SER A 43 -5.69 8.65 8.00
C SER A 43 -4.27 9.02 7.58
N ALA A 44 -3.74 10.10 8.12
CA ALA A 44 -2.44 10.68 7.73
C ALA A 44 -1.25 9.71 7.87
N ASP A 45 -1.31 8.78 8.80
CA ASP A 45 -0.24 7.79 9.04
C ASP A 45 -0.30 6.58 8.12
N GLY A 46 -1.47 6.29 7.54
CA GLY A 46 -1.70 5.09 6.77
C GLY A 46 -1.02 5.10 5.39
N SER A 47 -0.63 3.93 4.92
CA SER A 47 -0.11 3.76 3.55
C SER A 47 -1.18 3.95 2.46
N SER A 48 -2.45 4.05 2.84
CA SER A 48 -3.55 4.39 1.93
C SER A 48 -3.63 5.88 1.60
N VAL A 49 -2.88 6.74 2.32
CA VAL A 49 -2.90 8.20 2.15
C VAL A 49 -1.57 8.72 1.67
N ASP A 50 -1.61 9.53 0.63
CA ASP A 50 -0.50 10.30 0.09
C ASP A 50 -1.04 11.28 -0.97
N ILE A 51 -0.17 12.15 -1.50
CA ILE A 51 -0.51 13.00 -2.65
C ILE A 51 -0.61 12.20 -3.96
N SER A 52 0.01 11.00 -4.03
CA SER A 52 -0.01 10.16 -5.23
C SER A 52 0.23 8.69 -4.92
N ARG A 53 -0.38 7.80 -5.71
CA ARG A 53 -0.11 6.36 -5.76
C ARG A 53 -0.10 5.89 -7.21
N ILE A 54 0.79 4.97 -7.54
CA ILE A 54 0.91 4.42 -8.89
C ILE A 54 -0.31 3.58 -9.24
N ILE A 55 -0.88 3.82 -10.40
CA ILE A 55 -1.94 3.03 -11.03
C ILE A 55 -1.37 2.43 -12.30
N ARG A 56 -1.26 1.10 -12.33
CA ARG A 56 -0.74 0.34 -13.47
C ARG A 56 -1.32 -1.07 -13.48
N SER A 57 -1.34 -1.74 -14.63
CA SER A 57 -1.84 -3.11 -14.80
C SER A 57 -0.77 -4.12 -15.23
N ASP A 58 0.44 -3.67 -15.46
CA ASP A 58 1.59 -4.50 -15.85
C ASP A 58 2.22 -5.15 -14.61
N TYR A 59 1.89 -6.41 -14.38
CA TYR A 59 2.34 -7.24 -13.27
C TYR A 59 3.02 -8.51 -13.78
N ALA A 60 4.01 -9.00 -13.03
CA ALA A 60 4.59 -10.32 -13.25
C ALA A 60 3.65 -11.47 -12.84
N ASP A 61 2.69 -11.20 -11.97
CA ASP A 61 1.66 -12.14 -11.52
C ASP A 61 0.37 -11.97 -12.34
N PRO A 62 -0.15 -13.04 -12.99
CA PRO A 62 -1.36 -12.96 -13.81
C PRO A 62 -2.62 -12.56 -13.05
N VAL A 63 -2.76 -12.99 -11.77
CA VAL A 63 -3.92 -12.67 -10.93
C VAL A 63 -3.96 -11.17 -10.66
N TYR A 64 -2.84 -10.60 -10.19
CA TYR A 64 -2.77 -9.15 -9.94
C TYR A 64 -2.84 -8.32 -11.23
N SER A 65 -2.32 -8.85 -12.35
CA SER A 65 -2.50 -8.20 -13.66
C SER A 65 -3.97 -8.14 -14.07
N GLN A 66 -4.71 -9.23 -13.90
CA GLN A 66 -6.16 -9.27 -14.17
C GLN A 66 -6.91 -8.29 -13.26
N MET A 67 -6.71 -8.37 -11.94
CA MET A 67 -7.33 -7.46 -10.98
C MET A 67 -7.04 -5.99 -11.31
N ALA A 68 -5.81 -5.66 -11.69
CA ALA A 68 -5.45 -4.28 -12.02
C ALA A 68 -6.14 -3.78 -13.30
N ARG A 69 -6.39 -4.66 -14.29
CA ARG A 69 -7.20 -4.32 -15.47
C ARG A 69 -8.67 -4.09 -15.12
N GLU A 70 -9.22 -4.88 -14.23
CA GLU A 70 -10.58 -4.68 -13.71
C GLU A 70 -10.67 -3.37 -12.93
N ALA A 71 -9.71 -3.11 -12.03
CA ALA A 71 -9.64 -1.87 -11.27
C ALA A 71 -9.51 -0.62 -12.17
N TYR A 72 -8.82 -0.75 -13.31
CA TYR A 72 -8.64 0.34 -14.27
C TYR A 72 -9.98 0.91 -14.76
N ILE A 73 -11.00 0.07 -14.91
CA ILE A 73 -12.35 0.52 -15.29
C ILE A 73 -12.87 1.49 -14.23
N GLY A 74 -12.77 1.16 -12.95
CA GLY A 74 -13.18 2.03 -11.86
C GLY A 74 -12.35 3.33 -11.78
N TRP A 75 -11.04 3.26 -12.05
CA TRP A 75 -10.19 4.44 -12.11
C TRP A 75 -10.58 5.41 -13.24
N THR A 76 -10.99 4.89 -14.39
CA THR A 76 -11.38 5.71 -15.55
C THR A 76 -12.85 6.12 -15.56
N THR A 77 -13.65 5.62 -14.61
CA THR A 77 -15.08 5.95 -14.48
C THR A 77 -15.40 6.60 -13.13
N GLU A 78 -15.54 5.79 -12.11
CA GLU A 78 -15.95 6.23 -10.76
C GLU A 78 -14.93 7.17 -10.09
N TYR A 79 -13.62 6.89 -10.25
CA TYR A 79 -12.51 7.65 -9.66
C TYR A 79 -11.77 8.52 -10.69
N LYS A 80 -12.40 8.85 -11.84
CA LYS A 80 -11.78 9.61 -12.94
C LYS A 80 -11.20 10.96 -12.51
N ASP A 81 -11.83 11.61 -11.53
CA ASP A 81 -11.40 12.92 -11.03
C ASP A 81 -10.18 12.84 -10.11
N GLN A 82 -9.84 11.64 -9.62
CA GLN A 82 -8.67 11.34 -8.80
C GLN A 82 -7.55 10.65 -9.60
N TYR A 83 -7.82 10.22 -10.85
CA TYR A 83 -6.88 9.47 -11.67
C TYR A 83 -6.27 10.33 -12.78
N PHE A 84 -4.95 10.28 -12.90
CA PHE A 84 -4.17 11.00 -13.90
C PHE A 84 -3.40 9.99 -14.76
N GLN A 85 -3.83 9.81 -16.01
CA GLN A 85 -3.16 8.94 -16.98
C GLN A 85 -1.96 9.68 -17.56
N SER A 86 -0.82 9.59 -16.89
CA SER A 86 0.44 10.23 -17.30
C SER A 86 1.38 9.32 -18.07
N GLY A 87 1.03 8.05 -18.21
CA GLY A 87 1.97 7.00 -18.59
C GLY A 87 2.77 6.49 -17.37
N PHE A 88 3.39 5.35 -17.55
CA PHE A 88 4.22 4.69 -16.54
C PHE A 88 5.40 4.01 -17.22
N ALA A 89 6.62 4.27 -16.77
CA ALA A 89 7.83 3.72 -17.34
C ALA A 89 8.72 3.05 -16.29
N LEU A 90 9.18 1.84 -16.59
CA LEU A 90 10.14 1.08 -15.80
C LEU A 90 11.47 1.01 -16.53
N PHE A 91 12.55 1.26 -15.80
CA PHE A 91 13.90 1.19 -16.28
C PHE A 91 14.78 0.31 -15.40
N SER A 92 15.79 -0.34 -15.97
CA SER A 92 16.75 -1.16 -15.25
C SER A 92 18.13 -1.06 -15.88
N GLU A 93 19.16 -0.99 -15.04
CA GLU A 93 20.57 -1.14 -15.43
C GLU A 93 20.89 -2.61 -15.76
N THR A 94 20.10 -3.55 -15.21
CA THR A 94 20.24 -4.98 -15.49
C THR A 94 19.52 -5.33 -16.79
N PRO A 95 20.24 -5.73 -17.85
CA PRO A 95 19.60 -6.19 -19.08
C PRO A 95 18.65 -7.36 -18.81
N LYS A 96 17.46 -7.33 -19.42
CA LYS A 96 16.44 -8.38 -19.26
C LYS A 96 16.09 -8.65 -17.79
N ASN A 97 15.86 -7.60 -17.03
CA ASN A 97 15.40 -7.72 -15.64
C ASN A 97 14.21 -8.70 -15.55
N ALA A 98 14.34 -9.75 -14.74
CA ALA A 98 13.41 -10.88 -14.71
C ALA A 98 11.96 -10.47 -14.39
N TYR A 99 11.77 -9.53 -13.44
CA TYR A 99 10.44 -9.00 -13.12
C TYR A 99 9.82 -8.27 -14.31
N MET A 100 10.62 -7.41 -14.99
CA MET A 100 10.15 -6.63 -16.14
C MET A 100 9.79 -7.54 -17.31
N GLU A 101 10.63 -8.54 -17.63
CA GLU A 101 10.35 -9.49 -18.72
C GLU A 101 9.06 -10.29 -18.46
N LYS A 102 8.87 -10.76 -17.21
CA LYS A 102 7.66 -11.47 -16.82
C LYS A 102 6.43 -10.55 -16.87
N SER A 103 6.56 -9.30 -16.43
CA SER A 103 5.47 -8.31 -16.50
C SER A 103 5.07 -8.01 -17.94
N LYS A 104 6.04 -7.88 -18.87
CA LYS A 104 5.78 -7.71 -20.30
C LYS A 104 5.04 -8.92 -20.87
N ALA A 105 5.53 -10.13 -20.58
CA ALA A 105 4.92 -11.36 -21.06
C ALA A 105 3.47 -11.52 -20.59
N VAL A 106 3.20 -11.34 -19.30
CA VAL A 106 1.84 -11.42 -18.74
C VAL A 106 0.91 -10.35 -19.33
N THR A 107 1.40 -9.12 -19.46
CA THR A 107 0.60 -8.01 -20.00
C THR A 107 0.24 -8.26 -21.46
N ARG A 108 1.20 -8.68 -22.28
CA ARG A 108 0.99 -8.97 -23.71
C ARG A 108 0.09 -10.17 -23.94
N ALA A 109 0.26 -11.24 -23.15
CA ALA A 109 -0.63 -12.41 -23.21
C ALA A 109 -2.09 -12.05 -22.91
N ALA A 110 -2.33 -11.00 -22.14
CA ALA A 110 -3.67 -10.46 -21.85
C ALA A 110 -4.13 -9.38 -22.85
N GLY A 111 -3.46 -9.20 -23.97
CA GLY A 111 -3.78 -8.22 -25.01
C GLY A 111 -3.40 -6.76 -24.66
N GLY A 112 -2.64 -6.55 -23.58
CA GLY A 112 -2.12 -5.23 -23.22
C GLY A 112 -0.97 -4.79 -24.12
N LYS A 113 -0.85 -3.48 -24.34
CA LYS A 113 0.22 -2.88 -25.16
C LYS A 113 1.25 -2.24 -24.26
N LEU A 114 2.52 -2.52 -24.53
CA LEU A 114 3.68 -1.91 -23.90
C LEU A 114 4.68 -1.53 -25.00
N ASP A 115 5.28 -0.37 -24.87
CA ASP A 115 6.35 0.07 -25.76
C ASP A 115 7.68 -0.35 -25.15
N ASP A 116 8.45 -1.19 -25.84
CA ASP A 116 9.81 -1.54 -25.39
C ASP A 116 10.73 -0.33 -25.58
N LEU A 117 11.64 -0.15 -24.65
CA LEU A 117 12.68 0.87 -24.64
C LEU A 117 14.03 0.16 -24.51
N ASP A 118 14.58 -0.27 -25.65
CA ASP A 118 15.89 -0.94 -25.71
C ASP A 118 17.01 0.01 -25.24
N ASP A 119 16.87 1.29 -25.55
CA ASP A 119 17.55 2.41 -24.90
C ASP A 119 16.51 3.23 -24.12
N ALA A 120 16.65 3.26 -22.81
CA ALA A 120 15.72 4.01 -21.95
C ALA A 120 15.65 5.51 -22.26
N MET A 121 16.70 6.08 -22.89
CA MET A 121 16.69 7.48 -23.34
C MET A 121 15.63 7.76 -24.42
N GLU A 122 15.12 6.74 -25.11
CA GLU A 122 14.04 6.86 -26.09
C GLU A 122 12.72 7.35 -25.48
N ILE A 123 12.55 7.24 -24.16
CA ILE A 123 11.39 7.83 -23.44
C ILE A 123 11.23 9.32 -23.74
N ARG A 124 12.30 10.04 -24.05
CA ARG A 124 12.27 11.46 -24.41
C ARG A 124 11.57 11.73 -25.76
N LYS A 125 11.48 10.72 -26.64
CA LYS A 125 10.70 10.84 -27.89
C LYS A 125 9.21 10.92 -27.58
N LEU A 126 8.76 10.21 -26.52
CA LEU A 126 7.36 10.21 -26.05
C LEU A 126 7.08 11.38 -25.11
N TYR A 127 8.05 11.72 -24.27
CA TYR A 127 7.97 12.73 -23.22
C TYR A 127 9.17 13.68 -23.26
N PRO A 128 9.15 14.71 -24.12
CA PRO A 128 10.29 15.63 -24.28
C PRO A 128 10.73 16.36 -22.99
N SER A 129 9.81 16.50 -22.02
CA SER A 129 10.10 17.12 -20.71
C SER A 129 10.88 16.20 -19.75
N VAL A 130 11.11 14.93 -20.08
CA VAL A 130 11.91 14.03 -19.25
C VAL A 130 13.38 14.43 -19.31
N GLN A 131 13.93 14.83 -18.16
CA GLN A 131 15.33 15.26 -18.00
C GLN A 131 16.22 14.13 -17.44
N ALA A 132 15.63 13.00 -17.05
CA ALA A 132 16.32 11.90 -16.38
C ALA A 132 17.54 11.40 -17.16
N ASP A 133 18.63 11.15 -16.45
CA ASP A 133 19.77 10.40 -17.00
C ASP A 133 19.49 8.90 -16.86
N LEU A 134 19.19 8.29 -17.98
CA LEU A 134 18.86 6.87 -18.12
C LEU A 134 19.88 6.14 -18.99
N SER A 135 21.07 6.72 -19.17
CA SER A 135 22.14 6.16 -20.01
C SER A 135 22.51 4.74 -19.55
N GLY A 136 22.60 3.82 -20.50
CA GLY A 136 22.94 2.42 -20.23
C GLY A 136 21.79 1.58 -19.63
N MET A 137 20.60 2.15 -19.53
CA MET A 137 19.40 1.43 -19.06
C MET A 137 18.54 0.99 -20.24
N SER A 138 17.75 -0.05 -19.99
CA SER A 138 16.65 -0.46 -20.87
C SER A 138 15.36 -0.54 -20.05
N GLY A 139 14.20 -0.63 -20.72
CA GLY A 139 12.94 -0.65 -20.01
C GLY A 139 11.72 -0.88 -20.90
N TYR A 140 10.59 -0.46 -20.40
CA TYR A 140 9.36 -0.35 -21.16
C TYR A 140 8.48 0.78 -20.65
N HIS A 141 7.59 1.24 -21.52
CA HIS A 141 6.56 2.22 -21.24
C HIS A 141 5.17 1.59 -21.32
N ASN A 142 4.33 1.87 -20.33
CA ASN A 142 2.90 1.54 -20.33
C ASN A 142 2.09 2.83 -20.50
N PRO A 143 1.49 3.09 -21.68
CA PRO A 143 0.75 4.31 -21.96
C PRO A 143 -0.56 4.43 -21.15
N ARG A 144 -1.08 3.32 -20.63
CA ARG A 144 -2.29 3.28 -19.81
C ARG A 144 -2.02 3.40 -18.32
N GLY A 145 -0.75 3.45 -17.92
CA GLY A 145 -0.36 3.69 -16.55
C GLY A 145 -0.48 5.17 -16.16
N GLY A 146 -0.31 5.43 -14.87
CA GLY A 146 -0.34 6.78 -14.31
C GLY A 146 -0.37 6.75 -12.81
N TRP A 147 -1.07 7.69 -12.21
CA TRP A 147 -1.16 7.83 -10.77
C TRP A 147 -2.54 8.36 -10.34
N ALA A 148 -2.85 8.18 -9.06
CA ALA A 148 -4.07 8.72 -8.49
C ALA A 148 -3.74 9.56 -7.25
N ASP A 149 -4.55 10.60 -7.01
CA ASP A 149 -4.65 11.28 -5.72
C ASP A 149 -5.18 10.28 -4.69
N ALA A 150 -4.29 9.84 -3.81
CA ALA A 150 -4.63 8.81 -2.84
C ALA A 150 -5.50 9.36 -1.71
N ALA A 151 -5.21 10.56 -1.22
CA ALA A 151 -6.00 11.18 -0.16
C ALA A 151 -7.43 11.46 -0.61
N GLY A 152 -7.61 12.08 -1.76
CA GLY A 152 -8.92 12.34 -2.36
C GLY A 152 -9.69 11.05 -2.66
N SER A 153 -9.01 10.00 -3.12
CA SER A 153 -9.64 8.68 -3.36
C SER A 153 -10.18 8.06 -2.07
N ILE A 154 -9.41 8.09 -0.97
CA ILE A 154 -9.85 7.56 0.32
C ILE A 154 -10.97 8.41 0.91
N GLN A 155 -10.90 9.74 0.80
CA GLN A 155 -11.97 10.63 1.24
C GLN A 155 -13.29 10.34 0.52
N LYS A 156 -13.24 10.15 -0.81
CA LYS A 156 -14.40 9.75 -1.62
C LYS A 156 -14.95 8.40 -1.17
N LEU A 157 -14.08 7.41 -0.94
CA LEU A 157 -14.49 6.08 -0.47
C LEU A 157 -15.14 6.14 0.93
N ALA A 158 -14.56 6.89 1.87
CA ALA A 158 -15.13 7.10 3.21
C ALA A 158 -16.50 7.79 3.15
N SER A 159 -16.64 8.82 2.30
CA SER A 159 -17.93 9.50 2.07
C SER A 159 -18.98 8.53 1.53
N LYS A 160 -18.62 7.65 0.59
CA LYS A 160 -19.53 6.59 0.09
C LYS A 160 -19.96 5.62 1.19
N CYS A 161 -19.06 5.22 2.08
CA CYS A 161 -19.39 4.39 3.23
C CYS A 161 -20.43 5.09 4.13
N THR A 162 -20.19 6.35 4.46
CA THR A 162 -21.11 7.14 5.30
C THR A 162 -22.50 7.29 4.65
N VAL A 163 -22.55 7.63 3.35
CA VAL A 163 -23.81 7.74 2.59
C VAL A 163 -24.56 6.40 2.54
N ALA A 164 -23.83 5.28 2.48
CA ALA A 164 -24.40 3.93 2.51
C ALA A 164 -24.88 3.49 3.91
N GLY A 165 -24.67 4.30 4.95
CA GLY A 165 -25.10 3.98 6.32
C GLY A 165 -24.06 3.20 7.15
N VAL A 166 -22.83 3.06 6.67
CA VAL A 166 -21.74 2.47 7.47
C VAL A 166 -21.34 3.44 8.58
N SER A 167 -21.29 2.96 9.81
CA SER A 167 -20.82 3.73 10.97
C SER A 167 -19.30 3.84 10.94
N ILE A 168 -18.75 5.06 11.06
CA ILE A 168 -17.29 5.30 11.18
C ILE A 168 -17.01 6.01 12.49
N ILE A 169 -16.25 5.35 13.38
CA ILE A 169 -15.82 5.88 14.67
C ILE A 169 -14.31 6.12 14.62
N ALA A 170 -13.88 7.35 14.76
CA ALA A 170 -12.49 7.74 14.66
C ALA A 170 -11.97 8.49 15.91
N GLY A 171 -10.65 8.68 15.96
CA GLY A 171 -9.98 9.31 17.09
C GLY A 171 -9.88 8.38 18.32
N PRO A 172 -9.76 8.91 19.53
CA PRO A 172 -9.60 8.10 20.75
C PRO A 172 -10.69 7.03 20.91
N ARG A 173 -11.93 7.33 20.53
CA ARG A 173 -13.06 6.39 20.60
C ARG A 173 -13.02 5.31 19.51
N GLY A 174 -12.20 5.45 18.48
CA GLY A 174 -11.98 4.46 17.42
C GLY A 174 -10.61 3.78 17.51
N THR A 175 -9.79 4.15 18.50
CA THR A 175 -8.44 3.60 18.66
C THR A 175 -8.49 2.25 19.37
N VAL A 176 -8.27 1.18 18.61
CA VAL A 176 -8.23 -0.20 19.13
C VAL A 176 -6.86 -0.47 19.73
N VAL A 177 -6.84 -0.99 20.96
CA VAL A 177 -5.60 -1.33 21.69
C VAL A 177 -5.38 -2.84 21.80
N SER A 178 -6.45 -3.64 21.74
CA SER A 178 -6.35 -5.11 21.71
C SER A 178 -7.64 -5.76 21.24
N LEU A 179 -7.54 -7.01 20.80
CA LEU A 179 -8.70 -7.86 20.52
C LEU A 179 -9.33 -8.32 21.84
N ARG A 180 -10.68 -8.35 21.91
CA ARG A 180 -11.40 -8.93 23.02
C ARG A 180 -11.80 -10.36 22.70
N ARG A 181 -11.36 -11.30 23.52
CA ARG A 181 -11.60 -12.72 23.33
C ARG A 181 -12.53 -13.32 24.40
N ALA A 182 -13.28 -14.33 23.99
CA ALA A 182 -13.99 -15.27 24.85
C ALA A 182 -13.56 -16.67 24.41
N GLY A 183 -12.63 -17.29 25.13
CA GLY A 183 -11.98 -18.54 24.75
C GLY A 183 -11.22 -18.36 23.41
N SER A 184 -11.49 -19.25 22.46
CA SER A 184 -10.90 -19.23 21.10
C SER A 184 -11.59 -18.25 20.13
N ARG A 185 -12.59 -17.47 20.61
CA ARG A 185 -13.37 -16.57 19.76
C ARG A 185 -13.04 -15.11 20.06
N VAL A 186 -12.84 -14.29 19.02
CA VAL A 186 -12.90 -12.84 19.13
C VAL A 186 -14.37 -12.42 19.17
N VAL A 187 -14.71 -11.60 20.17
CA VAL A 187 -16.07 -11.09 20.42
C VAL A 187 -16.14 -9.57 20.36
N GLY A 188 -15.08 -8.91 19.92
CA GLY A 188 -14.99 -7.46 19.81
C GLY A 188 -13.57 -6.96 20.02
N VAL A 189 -13.44 -5.69 20.41
CA VAL A 189 -12.18 -5.00 20.66
C VAL A 189 -12.22 -4.18 21.94
N ASN A 190 -11.05 -3.97 22.53
CA ASN A 190 -10.85 -3.00 23.60
C ASN A 190 -10.30 -1.71 22.99
N LEU A 191 -10.90 -0.57 23.38
CA LEU A 191 -10.53 0.76 22.87
C LEU A 191 -9.62 1.50 23.86
N PHE A 192 -8.91 2.47 23.32
CA PHE A 192 -8.20 3.44 24.14
C PHE A 192 -9.20 4.13 25.11
N GLY A 193 -8.82 4.22 26.39
CA GLY A 193 -9.73 4.72 27.43
C GLY A 193 -10.62 3.65 28.07
N GLY A 194 -10.43 2.36 27.75
CA GLY A 194 -11.05 1.24 28.45
C GLY A 194 -12.46 0.86 27.98
N GLN A 195 -13.00 1.53 26.99
CA GLN A 195 -14.28 1.17 26.39
C GLN A 195 -14.15 -0.14 25.56
N VAL A 196 -15.26 -0.82 25.38
CA VAL A 196 -15.36 -2.08 24.61
C VAL A 196 -16.38 -1.92 23.49
N LEU A 197 -16.05 -2.35 22.29
CA LEU A 197 -17.01 -2.57 21.21
C LEU A 197 -17.12 -4.08 20.98
N LEU A 198 -18.35 -4.60 21.13
CA LEU A 198 -18.66 -6.00 20.86
C LEU A 198 -19.09 -6.15 19.39
N ALA A 199 -18.74 -7.29 18.79
CA ALA A 199 -19.15 -7.65 17.44
C ALA A 199 -19.17 -9.17 17.25
N SER A 200 -20.02 -9.64 16.35
CA SER A 200 -20.09 -11.06 15.95
C SER A 200 -18.87 -11.46 15.11
N GLN A 201 -18.37 -10.52 14.28
CA GLN A 201 -17.21 -10.67 13.43
C GLN A 201 -16.30 -9.44 13.56
N VAL A 202 -15.00 -9.66 13.62
CA VAL A 202 -13.98 -8.60 13.58
C VAL A 202 -13.12 -8.80 12.34
N ILE A 203 -12.96 -7.75 11.53
CA ILE A 203 -12.08 -7.72 10.36
C ILE A 203 -10.89 -6.82 10.66
N LEU A 204 -9.67 -7.37 10.66
CA LEU A 204 -8.45 -6.60 10.83
C LEU A 204 -7.94 -6.07 9.47
N SER A 205 -8.00 -4.76 9.30
CA SER A 205 -7.50 -4.02 8.12
C SER A 205 -6.48 -2.96 8.53
N THR A 206 -5.69 -3.25 9.56
CA THR A 206 -4.83 -2.30 10.28
C THR A 206 -3.47 -2.08 9.62
N GLY A 207 -3.26 -2.64 8.41
CA GLY A 207 -2.02 -2.43 7.66
C GLY A 207 -0.77 -2.72 8.51
N ALA A 208 0.19 -1.80 8.51
CA ALA A 208 1.45 -1.96 9.23
C ALA A 208 1.33 -2.05 10.77
N TRP A 209 0.16 -1.82 11.34
CA TRP A 209 -0.10 -1.99 12.78
C TRP A 209 -0.70 -3.36 13.13
N THR A 210 -0.91 -4.25 12.16
CA THR A 210 -1.57 -5.54 12.39
C THR A 210 -0.86 -6.37 13.46
N ASN A 211 0.47 -6.44 13.43
CA ASN A 211 1.29 -7.18 14.39
C ASN A 211 1.27 -6.63 15.82
N ARG A 212 0.72 -5.44 16.05
CA ARG A 212 0.47 -4.95 17.42
C ARG A 212 -0.77 -5.56 18.06
N LEU A 213 -1.73 -6.01 17.24
CA LEU A 213 -3.02 -6.53 17.69
C LEU A 213 -3.10 -8.05 17.62
N LEU A 214 -2.32 -8.66 16.76
CA LEU A 214 -2.29 -10.07 16.49
C LEU A 214 -0.86 -10.52 16.21
N ASP A 215 -0.49 -11.68 16.72
CA ASP A 215 0.79 -12.30 16.40
C ASP A 215 0.82 -12.72 14.93
N MET A 216 1.59 -12.01 14.12
CA MET A 216 1.75 -12.31 12.70
C MET A 216 3.02 -13.12 12.42
N ASP A 217 3.87 -13.31 13.44
CA ASP A 217 5.14 -14.05 13.36
C ASP A 217 5.87 -13.85 12.01
N HIS A 218 6.07 -14.93 11.26
CA HIS A 218 6.70 -14.93 9.93
C HIS A 218 5.73 -14.65 8.77
N VAL A 219 4.44 -14.49 9.05
CA VAL A 219 3.38 -14.31 8.02
C VAL A 219 3.38 -12.90 7.46
N ALA A 220 3.59 -11.89 8.31
CA ALA A 220 3.70 -10.50 7.87
C ALA A 220 4.61 -9.68 8.80
N SER A 221 5.25 -8.66 8.22
CA SER A 221 6.05 -7.69 8.97
C SER A 221 5.84 -6.28 8.45
N SER A 222 6.20 -5.28 9.25
CA SER A 222 6.11 -3.88 8.85
C SER A 222 7.48 -3.37 8.40
N SER A 223 7.50 -2.64 7.27
CA SER A 223 8.70 -1.96 6.80
C SER A 223 8.44 -0.52 6.41
N GLY A 224 9.31 0.39 6.85
CA GLY A 224 9.26 1.81 6.50
C GLY A 224 9.95 2.06 5.16
N GLN A 225 9.25 2.66 4.20
CA GLN A 225 9.75 3.00 2.88
C GLN A 225 10.01 4.51 2.79
N PRO A 226 11.19 4.96 2.36
CA PRO A 226 11.51 6.38 2.33
C PRO A 226 10.70 7.11 1.25
N VAL A 227 10.19 8.28 1.63
CA VAL A 227 9.45 9.21 0.77
C VAL A 227 9.98 10.61 1.00
N GLY A 228 10.20 11.37 -0.07
CA GLY A 228 10.60 12.76 -0.04
C GLY A 228 9.76 13.62 -0.99
N PHE A 229 9.57 14.87 -0.63
CA PHE A 229 8.75 15.84 -1.33
C PHE A 229 9.56 17.10 -1.64
N ILE A 230 9.42 17.61 -2.85
CA ILE A 230 10.07 18.86 -3.32
C ILE A 230 8.99 19.85 -3.73
N GLN A 231 9.05 21.07 -3.23
CA GLN A 231 8.24 22.17 -3.74
C GLN A 231 8.84 22.69 -5.04
N LEU A 232 8.05 22.74 -6.09
CA LEU A 232 8.40 23.34 -7.38
C LEU A 232 7.82 24.75 -7.50
N THR A 233 8.42 25.55 -8.38
CA THR A 233 7.76 26.76 -8.88
C THR A 233 6.66 26.37 -9.85
N GLU A 234 5.76 27.29 -10.18
CA GLU A 234 4.70 27.03 -11.16
C GLU A 234 5.25 26.69 -12.53
N GLU A 235 6.29 27.37 -12.98
CA GLU A 235 6.94 27.14 -14.27
C GLU A 235 7.56 25.74 -14.35
N GLU A 236 8.31 25.33 -13.32
CA GLU A 236 8.87 23.98 -13.22
C GLU A 236 7.78 22.91 -13.22
N ALA A 237 6.70 23.15 -12.48
CA ALA A 237 5.60 22.21 -12.40
C ALA A 237 4.86 22.08 -13.75
N LEU A 238 4.63 23.16 -14.46
CA LEU A 238 4.02 23.14 -15.79
C LEU A 238 4.82 22.32 -16.80
N GLU A 239 6.15 22.45 -16.79
CA GLU A 239 7.04 21.63 -17.62
C GLU A 239 6.97 20.15 -17.22
N MET A 240 7.06 19.86 -15.90
CA MET A 240 7.16 18.50 -15.37
C MET A 240 5.81 17.76 -15.27
N ARG A 241 4.67 18.42 -15.38
CA ARG A 241 3.35 17.75 -15.42
C ARG A 241 3.18 16.82 -16.62
N LYS A 242 4.00 16.95 -17.64
CA LYS A 242 3.96 16.16 -18.88
C LYS A 242 4.88 14.94 -18.86
N ILE A 243 5.52 14.62 -17.74
CA ILE A 243 6.34 13.41 -17.61
C ILE A 243 5.51 12.20 -17.19
N PRO A 244 5.93 10.96 -17.46
CA PRO A 244 5.28 9.77 -16.92
C PRO A 244 5.67 9.55 -15.45
N VAL A 245 4.98 8.64 -14.76
CA VAL A 245 5.53 8.01 -13.56
C VAL A 245 6.74 7.18 -13.98
N MET A 246 7.86 7.30 -13.29
CA MET A 246 9.13 6.63 -13.61
C MET A 246 9.62 5.81 -12.43
N ILE A 247 10.09 4.57 -12.68
CA ILE A 247 10.75 3.72 -11.68
C ILE A 247 12.09 3.24 -12.23
N ASN A 248 13.15 3.39 -11.44
CA ASN A 248 14.41 2.68 -11.64
C ASN A 248 14.37 1.36 -10.85
N MET A 249 14.25 0.24 -11.54
CA MET A 249 14.18 -1.10 -10.96
C MET A 249 15.52 -1.58 -10.36
N SER A 250 16.63 -0.90 -10.60
CA SER A 250 17.92 -1.25 -9.99
C SER A 250 18.08 -0.61 -8.60
N SER A 251 17.55 0.60 -8.40
CA SER A 251 17.60 1.31 -7.11
C SER A 251 16.30 1.25 -6.32
N GLY A 252 15.18 0.93 -6.96
CA GLY A 252 13.82 1.01 -6.42
C GLY A 252 13.27 2.43 -6.32
N VAL A 253 14.04 3.46 -6.68
CA VAL A 253 13.56 4.84 -6.60
C VAL A 253 12.56 5.12 -7.73
N PHE A 254 11.49 5.81 -7.39
CA PHE A 254 10.45 6.19 -8.33
C PHE A 254 9.96 7.61 -8.07
N SER A 255 9.41 8.22 -9.12
CA SER A 255 8.89 9.58 -9.11
C SER A 255 7.55 9.67 -9.81
N PHE A 256 6.83 10.75 -9.52
CA PHE A 256 5.56 11.11 -10.14
C PHE A 256 5.69 12.44 -10.87
N PRO A 257 4.78 12.75 -11.80
CA PRO A 257 4.50 14.14 -12.14
C PRO A 257 4.15 14.96 -10.89
N PRO A 258 4.45 16.25 -10.84
CA PRO A 258 4.04 17.11 -9.73
C PRO A 258 2.51 17.21 -9.65
N THR A 259 2.00 17.35 -8.44
CA THR A 259 0.56 17.55 -8.21
C THR A 259 0.05 18.83 -8.88
N PRO A 260 -1.15 18.79 -9.50
CA PRO A 260 -1.66 19.93 -10.27
C PRO A 260 -1.93 21.19 -9.42
N ASP A 261 -2.40 21.01 -8.18
CA ASP A 261 -2.85 22.13 -7.35
C ASP A 261 -1.76 22.68 -6.44
N THR A 262 -0.80 21.84 -6.00
CA THR A 262 0.20 22.21 -5.00
C THR A 262 1.62 22.27 -5.55
N ASN A 263 1.85 21.87 -6.81
CA ASN A 263 3.16 21.83 -7.47
C ASN A 263 4.22 21.04 -6.68
N VAL A 264 3.80 19.96 -6.00
CA VAL A 264 4.69 19.12 -5.22
C VAL A 264 5.14 17.91 -6.03
N LEU A 265 6.46 17.79 -6.18
CA LEU A 265 7.11 16.61 -6.75
C LEU A 265 7.39 15.62 -5.65
N LYS A 266 7.05 14.35 -5.87
CA LYS A 266 7.27 13.27 -4.93
C LYS A 266 8.24 12.24 -5.49
N LEU A 267 9.20 11.84 -4.65
CA LEU A 267 10.03 10.66 -4.84
C LEU A 267 9.82 9.67 -3.70
N ALA A 268 9.97 8.39 -4.01
CA ALA A 268 9.95 7.34 -3.01
C ALA A 268 10.80 6.17 -3.46
N ARG A 269 11.08 5.22 -2.55
CA ARG A 269 11.76 3.97 -2.90
C ARG A 269 10.85 2.79 -2.62
N HIS A 270 10.70 1.90 -3.58
CA HIS A 270 10.08 0.58 -3.44
C HIS A 270 11.17 -0.46 -3.20
N GLY A 271 11.54 -0.62 -1.95
CA GLY A 271 12.64 -1.49 -1.54
C GLY A 271 12.25 -2.42 -0.39
N TYR A 272 13.26 -3.01 0.23
CA TYR A 272 13.06 -3.84 1.44
C TYR A 272 12.83 -2.99 2.69
N GLY A 273 13.26 -1.72 2.69
CA GLY A 273 12.91 -0.72 3.70
C GLY A 273 13.63 -0.86 5.04
N TYR A 274 12.98 -0.30 6.06
CA TYR A 274 13.51 -0.19 7.42
C TYR A 274 12.56 -0.82 8.42
N ALA A 275 13.10 -1.64 9.34
CA ALA A 275 12.34 -2.22 10.43
C ALA A 275 12.64 -1.49 11.74
N THR A 276 11.63 -1.35 12.60
CA THR A 276 11.80 -0.99 14.01
C THR A 276 12.01 -2.27 14.85
N ASP A 277 12.34 -2.07 16.11
CA ASP A 277 12.40 -3.13 17.12
C ASP A 277 11.65 -2.62 18.35
N ILE A 278 10.38 -2.89 18.39
CA ILE A 278 9.53 -2.49 19.50
C ILE A 278 9.04 -3.70 20.27
N THR A 279 8.96 -3.58 21.58
CA THR A 279 8.36 -4.62 22.42
C THR A 279 6.90 -4.30 22.67
N VAL A 280 6.02 -5.22 22.32
CA VAL A 280 4.59 -5.12 22.56
C VAL A 280 4.09 -6.36 23.27
N ASN A 281 2.97 -6.21 24.01
CA ASN A 281 2.27 -7.35 24.55
C ASN A 281 1.15 -7.75 23.58
N VAL A 282 1.27 -8.95 23.01
CA VAL A 282 0.25 -9.54 22.15
C VAL A 282 -0.29 -10.77 22.86
N ASP A 283 -1.56 -10.77 23.20
CA ASP A 283 -2.25 -11.88 23.90
C ASP A 283 -1.55 -12.32 25.20
N GLY A 284 -1.00 -11.38 25.96
CA GLY A 284 -0.29 -11.65 27.21
C GLY A 284 1.18 -12.03 27.06
N VAL A 285 1.69 -12.13 25.83
CA VAL A 285 3.07 -12.49 25.54
C VAL A 285 3.86 -11.26 25.07
N GLN A 286 5.01 -11.02 25.67
CA GLN A 286 5.94 -9.97 25.21
C GLN A 286 6.63 -10.42 23.91
N LYS A 287 6.50 -9.60 22.86
CA LYS A 287 7.10 -9.85 21.55
C LYS A 287 7.88 -8.65 21.04
N SER A 288 9.05 -8.91 20.46
CA SER A 288 9.81 -7.93 19.69
C SER A 288 9.39 -8.01 18.22
N LEU A 289 8.96 -6.89 17.64
CA LEU A 289 8.47 -6.83 16.28
C LEU A 289 8.71 -5.46 15.64
N SER A 290 8.58 -5.41 14.30
CA SER A 290 8.56 -4.14 13.58
C SER A 290 7.14 -3.60 13.48
N SER A 291 6.97 -2.32 13.80
CA SER A 291 5.73 -1.57 13.65
C SER A 291 5.99 -0.07 13.65
N PRO A 292 5.17 0.73 12.96
CA PRO A 292 5.17 2.17 13.15
C PRO A 292 4.79 2.56 14.58
N LYS A 293 5.02 3.82 14.95
CA LYS A 293 4.51 4.36 16.20
C LYS A 293 2.99 4.25 16.30
N PHE A 294 2.50 4.08 17.51
CA PHE A 294 1.07 3.99 17.79
C PHE A 294 0.54 5.22 18.50
N GLU A 295 1.34 5.81 19.40
CA GLU A 295 0.94 6.90 20.30
C GLU A 295 0.93 8.27 19.62
N SER A 296 1.68 8.42 18.52
CA SER A 296 1.84 9.69 17.80
C SER A 296 1.81 9.50 16.29
N SER A 297 1.71 10.58 15.54
CA SER A 297 1.80 10.56 14.08
C SER A 297 3.22 10.23 13.62
N ASN A 298 3.34 9.30 12.69
CA ASN A 298 4.60 8.93 12.04
C ASN A 298 5.05 9.93 10.96
N THR A 299 4.23 10.91 10.64
CA THR A 299 4.51 11.92 9.60
C THR A 299 5.04 13.23 10.14
N ALA A 300 5.02 13.42 11.47
CA ALA A 300 5.27 14.71 12.11
C ALA A 300 6.76 15.10 12.19
N THR A 301 7.67 14.12 12.24
CA THR A 301 9.09 14.42 12.55
C THR A 301 9.91 14.82 11.33
N GLY A 302 9.48 14.47 10.11
CA GLY A 302 10.26 14.68 8.88
C GLY A 302 11.58 13.90 8.84
N TYR A 303 11.74 12.89 9.70
CA TYR A 303 12.97 12.11 9.79
C TYR A 303 13.03 11.01 8.71
N LEU A 304 14.23 10.90 8.09
CA LEU A 304 14.68 9.72 7.36
C LEU A 304 16.05 9.29 7.88
N PRO A 305 16.36 7.97 7.87
CA PRO A 305 17.74 7.51 8.01
C PRO A 305 18.65 8.13 6.95
N ASP A 306 19.92 8.36 7.30
CA ASP A 306 20.86 9.07 6.40
C ASP A 306 21.05 8.34 5.07
N ASP A 307 21.18 7.02 5.08
CA ASP A 307 21.28 6.19 3.89
C ASP A 307 20.00 6.20 3.03
N ALA A 308 18.83 6.39 3.66
CA ALA A 308 17.56 6.57 2.94
C ALA A 308 17.50 7.93 2.24
N ASP A 309 17.91 8.98 2.93
CA ASP A 309 18.00 10.33 2.37
C ASP A 309 18.97 10.38 1.18
N GLU A 310 20.16 9.81 1.36
CA GLU A 310 21.17 9.70 0.30
C GLU A 310 20.64 8.97 -0.94
N SER A 311 19.94 7.84 -0.73
CA SER A 311 19.34 7.06 -1.81
C SER A 311 18.28 7.85 -2.57
N LEU A 312 17.38 8.55 -1.87
CA LEU A 312 16.39 9.41 -2.52
C LEU A 312 17.06 10.59 -3.23
N ARG A 313 18.10 11.16 -2.64
CA ARG A 313 18.87 12.27 -3.23
C ARG A 313 19.58 11.84 -4.52
N LYS A 314 20.15 10.63 -4.54
CA LYS A 314 20.74 10.04 -5.74
C LYS A 314 19.67 9.87 -6.84
N GLY A 315 18.51 9.35 -6.49
CA GLY A 315 17.39 9.22 -7.43
C GLY A 315 16.86 10.56 -7.93
N LEU A 316 16.82 11.58 -7.06
CA LEU A 316 16.45 12.95 -7.47
C LEU A 316 17.44 13.51 -8.51
N ARG A 317 18.75 13.36 -8.28
CA ARG A 317 19.77 13.78 -9.25
C ARG A 317 19.65 13.01 -10.57
N GLN A 318 19.31 11.72 -10.53
CA GLN A 318 19.11 10.93 -11.73
C GLN A 318 17.87 11.37 -12.53
N PHE A 319 16.72 11.51 -11.87
CA PHE A 319 15.47 11.84 -12.58
C PHE A 319 15.31 13.32 -12.87
N PHE A 320 15.83 14.19 -12.00
CA PHE A 320 15.68 15.64 -12.07
C PHE A 320 17.01 16.34 -11.73
N PRO A 321 17.99 16.31 -12.62
CA PRO A 321 19.34 16.82 -12.34
C PRO A 321 19.36 18.27 -11.83
N LYS A 322 18.49 19.13 -12.37
CA LYS A 322 18.38 20.54 -11.96
C LYS A 322 17.86 20.73 -10.53
N LEU A 323 17.20 19.71 -9.97
CA LEU A 323 16.64 19.74 -8.61
C LEU A 323 17.52 18.98 -7.61
N GLY A 324 18.64 18.43 -8.03
CA GLY A 324 19.45 17.48 -7.26
C GLY A 324 19.80 17.91 -5.85
N ASP A 325 20.01 19.21 -5.63
CA ASP A 325 20.40 19.79 -4.34
C ASP A 325 19.29 20.62 -3.68
N ARG A 326 18.07 20.63 -4.29
CA ARG A 326 16.93 21.33 -3.70
C ARG A 326 16.53 20.70 -2.35
N PRO A 327 16.30 21.50 -1.30
CA PRO A 327 15.87 20.99 0.00
C PRO A 327 14.57 20.20 -0.10
N TRP A 328 14.44 19.15 0.70
CA TRP A 328 13.15 18.51 0.88
C TRP A 328 12.17 19.46 1.58
N MET A 329 10.98 19.63 1.02
CA MET A 329 9.87 20.31 1.69
C MET A 329 9.40 19.46 2.88
N ASN A 330 9.32 18.15 2.69
CA ASN A 330 9.00 17.17 3.71
C ASN A 330 9.58 15.81 3.32
N ARG A 331 9.76 14.93 4.30
CA ARG A 331 10.20 13.54 4.12
C ARG A 331 9.71 12.68 5.27
N ARG A 332 9.54 11.37 5.02
CA ARG A 332 9.05 10.43 6.03
C ARG A 332 9.29 8.99 5.63
N LEU A 333 9.08 8.06 6.56
CA LEU A 333 8.87 6.65 6.24
C LEU A 333 7.37 6.38 6.02
N CYS A 334 7.04 5.77 4.88
CA CYS A 334 5.71 5.23 4.60
C CYS A 334 5.73 3.73 4.90
N TRP A 335 4.80 3.24 5.73
CA TRP A 335 4.88 1.90 6.28
C TRP A 335 4.09 0.88 5.46
N TYR A 336 4.76 -0.14 4.95
CA TYR A 336 4.14 -1.31 4.32
C TYR A 336 3.80 -2.38 5.35
N THR A 337 2.89 -3.27 4.99
CA THR A 337 2.69 -4.58 5.62
C THR A 337 3.17 -5.60 4.61
N ASP A 338 4.36 -6.11 4.81
CA ASP A 338 5.04 -7.01 3.91
C ASP A 338 4.72 -8.45 4.23
N THR A 339 4.63 -9.27 3.20
CA THR A 339 4.48 -10.71 3.24
C THR A 339 5.64 -11.36 2.48
N PRO A 340 5.97 -12.63 2.70
CA PRO A 340 7.15 -13.27 2.09
C PRO A 340 7.17 -13.19 0.56
N ASN A 341 6.02 -13.37 -0.08
CA ASN A 341 5.85 -13.41 -1.53
C ASN A 341 5.15 -12.17 -2.13
N GLY A 342 4.78 -11.18 -1.28
CA GLY A 342 4.05 -10.00 -1.69
C GLY A 342 2.55 -10.21 -1.88
N ASP A 343 2.01 -11.38 -1.55
CA ASP A 343 0.57 -11.63 -1.62
C ASP A 343 -0.18 -11.00 -0.45
N PHE A 344 -1.44 -10.67 -0.66
CA PHE A 344 -2.33 -10.19 0.40
C PHE A 344 -2.63 -11.31 1.41
N ILE A 345 -3.08 -10.91 2.59
CA ILE A 345 -3.66 -11.82 3.59
C ILE A 345 -5.14 -11.47 3.69
N ILE A 346 -5.97 -12.27 3.01
CA ILE A 346 -7.43 -12.08 2.98
C ILE A 346 -8.05 -13.43 3.32
N ASP A 347 -8.21 -13.71 4.61
CA ASP A 347 -8.57 -15.02 5.09
C ASP A 347 -9.24 -14.99 6.47
N HIS A 348 -10.06 -15.98 6.76
CA HIS A 348 -10.47 -16.26 8.13
C HIS A 348 -9.26 -16.73 8.95
N HIS A 349 -9.15 -16.24 10.17
CA HIS A 349 -8.05 -16.69 11.04
C HIS A 349 -8.15 -18.19 11.29
N PRO A 350 -7.07 -18.98 11.10
CA PRO A 350 -7.18 -20.45 11.10
C PRO A 350 -7.58 -21.05 12.45
N THR A 351 -7.26 -20.38 13.57
CA THR A 351 -7.52 -20.91 14.93
C THR A 351 -8.39 -19.99 15.79
N ILE A 352 -8.63 -18.74 15.38
CA ILE A 352 -9.41 -17.77 16.14
C ILE A 352 -10.73 -17.52 15.43
N GLN A 353 -11.82 -18.03 16.02
CA GLN A 353 -13.15 -17.82 15.47
C GLN A 353 -13.58 -16.35 15.54
N GLY A 354 -14.42 -15.90 14.60
CA GLY A 354 -14.93 -14.53 14.55
C GLY A 354 -13.89 -13.47 14.14
N LEU A 355 -12.70 -13.90 13.70
CA LEU A 355 -11.64 -13.03 13.22
C LEU A 355 -11.37 -13.29 11.72
N PHE A 356 -11.39 -12.22 10.93
CA PHE A 356 -11.03 -12.21 9.52
C PHE A 356 -9.91 -11.19 9.26
N MET A 357 -8.97 -11.54 8.41
CA MET A 357 -7.83 -10.71 8.05
C MET A 357 -8.04 -10.10 6.67
N ALA A 358 -7.82 -8.79 6.53
CA ALA A 358 -7.79 -8.09 5.25
C ALA A 358 -6.62 -7.11 5.26
N THR A 359 -5.42 -7.62 5.05
CA THR A 359 -4.15 -6.90 5.23
C THR A 359 -3.08 -7.40 4.25
N GLY A 360 -1.79 -7.18 4.53
CA GLY A 360 -0.70 -7.67 3.68
C GLY A 360 -0.58 -6.93 2.35
N GLY A 361 -0.88 -5.63 2.33
CA GLY A 361 -0.90 -4.84 1.08
C GLY A 361 0.44 -4.74 0.34
N ALA A 362 1.57 -5.13 0.96
CA ALA A 362 2.91 -5.32 0.42
C ALA A 362 3.38 -4.20 -0.54
N GLY A 363 2.91 -2.95 -0.31
CA GLY A 363 3.25 -1.78 -1.13
C GLY A 363 2.46 -1.66 -2.44
N HIS A 364 1.53 -2.59 -2.75
CA HIS A 364 0.82 -2.54 -4.04
C HIS A 364 -0.72 -2.63 -3.96
N GLY A 365 -1.32 -2.69 -2.77
CA GLY A 365 -2.76 -2.87 -2.59
C GLY A 365 -3.62 -1.70 -3.08
N PHE A 366 -3.13 -0.46 -3.03
CA PHE A 366 -3.93 0.75 -3.26
C PHE A 366 -4.58 0.79 -4.66
N LYS A 367 -3.89 0.38 -5.71
CA LYS A 367 -4.40 0.46 -7.09
C LYS A 367 -5.64 -0.39 -7.35
N PHE A 368 -5.93 -1.34 -6.47
CA PHE A 368 -7.12 -2.18 -6.53
C PHE A 368 -8.35 -1.54 -5.84
N LEU A 369 -8.24 -0.34 -5.28
CA LEU A 369 -9.30 0.35 -4.54
C LEU A 369 -10.71 0.18 -5.15
N PRO A 370 -10.92 0.36 -6.47
CA PRO A 370 -12.28 0.29 -7.04
C PRO A 370 -12.94 -1.09 -6.96
N ILE A 371 -12.15 -2.16 -6.85
CA ILE A 371 -12.64 -3.55 -6.89
C ILE A 371 -12.27 -4.36 -5.64
N LEU A 372 -11.35 -3.84 -4.81
CA LEU A 372 -10.76 -4.60 -3.71
C LEU A 372 -11.80 -5.16 -2.74
N GLY A 373 -12.84 -4.37 -2.46
CA GLY A 373 -13.94 -4.80 -1.58
C GLY A 373 -14.66 -6.03 -2.07
N GLN A 374 -14.85 -6.19 -3.39
CA GLN A 374 -15.51 -7.35 -3.99
C GLN A 374 -14.70 -8.63 -3.70
N TYR A 375 -13.41 -8.60 -3.95
CA TYR A 375 -12.50 -9.72 -3.71
C TYR A 375 -12.42 -10.09 -2.22
N ILE A 376 -12.35 -9.08 -1.34
CA ILE A 376 -12.33 -9.31 0.12
C ILE A 376 -13.66 -9.92 0.59
N ALA A 377 -14.78 -9.39 0.13
CA ALA A 377 -16.10 -9.90 0.51
C ALA A 377 -16.33 -11.32 -0.03
N ASP A 378 -15.83 -11.66 -1.22
CA ASP A 378 -15.91 -13.03 -1.74
C ASP A 378 -15.11 -14.01 -0.86
N CYS A 379 -13.92 -13.63 -0.38
CA CYS A 379 -13.16 -14.42 0.57
C CYS A 379 -13.90 -14.53 1.93
N PHE A 380 -14.43 -13.42 2.44
CA PHE A 380 -15.17 -13.38 3.70
C PHE A 380 -16.41 -14.27 3.69
N GLU A 381 -17.14 -14.31 2.57
CA GLU A 381 -18.31 -15.16 2.36
C GLU A 381 -17.93 -16.60 1.90
N ASN A 382 -16.65 -16.94 1.78
CA ASN A 382 -16.14 -18.20 1.23
C ASN A 382 -16.62 -18.49 -0.21
N LYS A 383 -16.86 -17.45 -1.01
CA LYS A 383 -17.30 -17.52 -2.41
C LYS A 383 -16.15 -17.33 -3.42
N ALA A 384 -15.00 -16.82 -2.98
CA ALA A 384 -13.84 -16.66 -3.85
C ALA A 384 -13.36 -18.02 -4.39
N PRO A 385 -12.81 -18.07 -5.64
CA PRO A 385 -12.21 -19.26 -6.18
C PRO A 385 -11.16 -19.86 -5.22
N GLU A 386 -11.11 -21.19 -5.13
CA GLU A 386 -10.20 -21.88 -4.21
C GLU A 386 -8.73 -21.46 -4.42
N ALA A 387 -8.28 -21.35 -5.68
CA ALA A 387 -6.92 -20.91 -6.00
C ALA A 387 -6.60 -19.51 -5.42
N LEU A 388 -7.58 -18.60 -5.41
CA LEU A 388 -7.40 -17.27 -4.83
C LEU A 388 -7.36 -17.32 -3.31
N ARG A 389 -8.23 -18.10 -2.67
CA ARG A 389 -8.22 -18.31 -1.22
C ARG A 389 -6.92 -18.94 -0.75
N GLN A 390 -6.39 -19.90 -1.50
CA GLN A 390 -5.08 -20.51 -1.24
C GLN A 390 -3.93 -19.50 -1.37
N LYS A 391 -4.00 -18.62 -2.37
CA LYS A 391 -3.00 -17.57 -2.60
C LYS A 391 -2.95 -16.56 -1.45
N TRP A 392 -4.09 -16.20 -0.89
CA TRP A 392 -4.23 -15.12 0.11
C TRP A 392 -4.43 -15.61 1.54
N ARG A 393 -4.25 -16.91 1.79
CA ARG A 393 -4.42 -17.47 3.12
C ARG A 393 -3.36 -16.98 4.10
N MET A 394 -3.73 -16.89 5.37
CA MET A 394 -2.87 -16.37 6.43
C MET A 394 -1.64 -17.25 6.70
N ASN A 395 -1.82 -18.56 6.68
CA ASN A 395 -0.73 -19.52 6.91
C ASN A 395 -0.49 -20.34 5.64
N PRO A 396 0.40 -19.92 4.74
CA PRO A 396 0.78 -20.73 3.60
C PRO A 396 1.44 -22.04 4.05
N PRO A 397 1.51 -23.09 3.21
CA PRO A 397 2.12 -24.37 3.56
C PRO A 397 3.53 -24.20 4.11
N GLU A 398 3.93 -25.11 5.00
CA GLU A 398 5.32 -25.17 5.49
C GLU A 398 6.27 -25.29 4.29
N GLY A 399 7.23 -24.37 4.21
CA GLY A 399 8.19 -24.27 3.10
C GLY A 399 8.16 -22.90 2.40
N ASP A 400 6.98 -22.32 2.17
CA ASP A 400 6.84 -21.04 1.46
C ASP A 400 6.99 -19.81 2.37
N SER A 401 6.95 -19.99 3.69
CA SER A 401 6.81 -18.92 4.67
C SER A 401 8.06 -18.54 5.44
N LYS A 402 9.17 -19.24 5.28
CA LYS A 402 10.41 -19.02 6.08
C LYS A 402 11.44 -18.11 5.41
N GLY A 403 11.10 -17.50 4.28
CA GLY A 403 11.98 -16.57 3.59
C GLY A 403 11.92 -15.14 4.17
N PRO A 404 12.91 -14.29 3.81
CA PRO A 404 12.80 -12.86 4.07
C PRO A 404 11.53 -12.33 3.39
N MET A 405 10.99 -11.21 3.91
CA MET A 405 9.84 -10.51 3.31
C MET A 405 10.23 -9.91 1.94
N ALA A 406 10.54 -10.79 0.98
CA ALA A 406 11.17 -10.44 -0.29
C ALA A 406 10.19 -9.82 -1.29
N GLY A 407 8.88 -10.08 -1.13
CA GLY A 407 7.85 -9.60 -2.04
C GLY A 407 7.83 -10.37 -3.36
N ASP A 408 7.26 -9.74 -4.38
CA ASP A 408 6.96 -10.33 -5.70
C ASP A 408 8.12 -10.19 -6.72
N GLY A 409 9.30 -9.77 -6.30
CA GLY A 409 10.45 -9.49 -7.16
C GLY A 409 10.48 -8.08 -7.76
N SER A 410 9.50 -7.22 -7.44
CA SER A 410 9.50 -5.82 -7.90
C SER A 410 10.34 -4.88 -7.04
N ARG A 411 10.85 -5.35 -5.89
CA ARG A 411 11.65 -4.55 -4.97
C ARG A 411 13.10 -4.49 -5.40
N ALA A 412 13.74 -3.37 -5.08
CA ALA A 412 15.16 -3.17 -5.35
C ALA A 412 15.86 -2.39 -4.23
N GLY A 413 17.17 -2.24 -4.37
CA GLY A 413 18.02 -1.57 -3.38
C GLY A 413 18.53 -2.51 -2.28
N PRO A 414 19.07 -1.95 -1.18
CA PRO A 414 19.68 -2.73 -0.11
C PRO A 414 18.66 -3.60 0.65
N PRO A 415 19.11 -4.67 1.31
CA PRO A 415 18.28 -5.51 2.17
C PRO A 415 17.59 -4.72 3.28
N LEU A 416 16.53 -5.31 3.88
CA LEU A 416 15.87 -4.76 5.06
C LEU A 416 16.89 -4.41 6.14
N ARG A 417 16.84 -3.15 6.60
CA ARG A 417 17.72 -2.67 7.68
C ARG A 417 16.91 -2.39 8.95
N LYS A 418 17.36 -2.93 10.07
CA LYS A 418 16.80 -2.59 11.38
C LYS A 418 17.34 -1.22 11.82
N LEU A 419 16.47 -0.33 12.23
CA LEU A 419 16.84 0.98 12.76
C LEU A 419 17.49 0.84 14.14
N SER A 420 18.53 1.60 14.38
CA SER A 420 19.12 1.72 15.72
C SER A 420 18.14 2.37 16.70
N PRO A 421 18.30 2.20 18.02
CA PRO A 421 17.45 2.88 19.01
C PRO A 421 17.45 4.41 18.86
N LEU A 422 18.60 5.00 18.50
CA LEU A 422 18.70 6.46 18.25
C LEU A 422 17.90 6.91 17.03
N GLU A 423 17.88 6.11 15.96
CA GLU A 423 17.07 6.39 14.78
C GLU A 423 15.58 6.20 15.05
N GLN A 424 15.21 5.15 15.78
CA GLN A 424 13.82 4.92 16.19
C GLN A 424 13.27 6.04 17.07
N ALA A 425 14.09 6.64 17.94
CA ALA A 425 13.69 7.77 18.77
C ALA A 425 13.39 9.03 17.96
N LYS A 426 13.92 9.16 16.73
CA LYS A 426 13.68 10.30 15.83
C LYS A 426 12.41 10.14 14.98
N LEU A 427 11.87 8.92 14.83
CA LEU A 427 10.61 8.68 14.14
C LEU A 427 9.46 9.33 14.92
#